data_94a82ad0b74f25c1e2d33f04e6da5e5c
#
_entry.id   94a82ad0b74f25c1e2d33f04e6da5e5c
#
_cell.length_a   1.000
_cell.length_b   1.000
_cell.length_c   1.000
_cell.angle_alpha   90.00
_cell.angle_beta   90.00
_cell.angle_gamma   90.00
#
_symmetry.space_group_name_H-M   'P 1'
#
loop_
_entity.id
_entity.type
_entity.pdbx_description
1 polymer ?
#
loop_
_entity_poly.entity_id
_entity_poly.type
_entity_poly.pdbx_seq_one_letter_code
_entity_poly.pdbx_strand_id
1 'polypeptide(L)'
;MSSANLMFKKALAITALVASNLLVAAEGDAAKGKAKSMICASCHGKDGVGVLPTYPNLAGQKAAYTEMQLRAFRDGQRKNMVMTPMAKPLSDQDILNLAAYYESLPAKK
;
A
#
# COMPACT_ATOMS: atom_id res chain seq x y z
N MET A 1 28.97 4.84 59.17
CA MET A 1 29.01 4.23 58.15
C MET A 1 27.98 4.46 57.05
N SER A 2 28.04 4.74 56.23
CA SER A 2 28.25 5.23 54.99
C SER A 2 27.00 5.49 54.22
N SER A 3 26.69 6.76 54.16
CA SER A 3 25.81 7.31 53.13
C SER A 3 26.26 7.01 51.70
N ALA A 4 27.46 6.48 51.51
CA ALA A 4 27.97 6.09 50.22
C ALA A 4 27.26 4.87 49.61
N ASN A 5 26.75 3.97 50.46
CA ASN A 5 26.03 2.80 49.99
C ASN A 5 24.56 3.07 49.61
N LEU A 6 24.00 4.19 50.07
CA LEU A 6 22.64 4.59 49.68
C LEU A 6 22.62 5.28 48.32
N MET A 7 23.72 5.90 47.91
CA MET A 7 23.79 6.57 46.60
C MET A 7 23.86 5.56 45.43
N PHE A 8 24.42 4.38 45.66
CA PHE A 8 24.50 3.35 44.62
C PHE A 8 23.16 2.64 44.35
N LYS A 9 22.24 2.67 45.31
CA LYS A 9 20.93 2.04 45.17
C LYS A 9 19.93 2.89 44.40
N LYS A 10 20.25 4.14 44.12
CA LYS A 10 19.46 4.99 43.26
C LYS A 10 19.93 5.03 41.80
N ALA A 11 20.93 4.23 41.50
CA ALA A 11 21.37 4.07 40.15
C ALA A 11 20.34 3.23 39.41
N LEU A 12 19.42 3.91 38.82
CA LEU A 12 19.09 3.72 37.44
C LEU A 12 18.26 2.48 37.10
N ALA A 13 16.97 2.63 37.32
CA ALA A 13 16.11 2.16 36.26
C ALA A 13 16.16 3.20 35.14
N ILE A 14 17.21 3.24 34.35
CA ILE A 14 17.09 3.72 33.00
C ILE A 14 16.36 2.62 32.27
N THR A 15 15.04 2.67 32.34
CA THR A 15 14.22 2.03 31.39
C THR A 15 14.57 2.70 30.06
N ALA A 16 15.44 2.06 29.30
CA ALA A 16 15.55 2.38 27.92
C ALA A 16 14.17 2.13 27.36
N LEU A 17 13.38 3.20 27.20
CA LEU A 17 12.26 3.19 26.30
C LEU A 17 12.90 2.99 24.94
N VAL A 18 13.07 1.73 24.57
CA VAL A 18 13.20 1.37 23.18
C VAL A 18 11.85 1.72 22.61
N ALA A 19 11.73 2.92 22.06
CA ALA A 19 10.66 3.22 21.16
C ALA A 19 10.81 2.20 20.04
N SER A 20 10.03 1.12 20.12
CA SER A 20 9.81 0.27 18.98
C SER A 20 9.18 1.17 17.94
N ASN A 21 9.99 1.70 17.05
CA ASN A 21 9.49 2.20 15.79
C ASN A 21 8.92 0.99 15.07
N LEU A 22 7.70 0.64 15.43
CA LEU A 22 6.87 -0.18 14.58
C LEU A 22 6.75 0.62 13.29
N LEU A 23 7.57 0.25 12.31
CA LEU A 23 7.32 0.63 10.94
C LEU A 23 5.97 0.01 10.57
N VAL A 24 4.91 0.76 10.87
CA VAL A 24 3.60 0.47 10.32
C VAL A 24 3.75 0.74 8.83
N ALA A 25 3.75 -0.32 8.02
CA ALA A 25 3.67 -0.17 6.58
C ALA A 25 2.48 0.74 6.28
N ALA A 26 2.69 1.76 5.43
CA ALA A 26 1.62 2.64 5.02
C ALA A 26 0.50 1.78 4.42
N GLU A 27 -0.69 1.83 5.03
CA GLU A 27 -1.85 1.13 4.54
C GLU A 27 -2.56 1.95 3.48
N GLY A 28 -3.18 1.25 2.53
CA GLY A 28 -4.04 1.87 1.54
C GLY A 28 -5.43 2.15 2.08
N ASP A 29 -6.02 3.23 1.59
CA ASP A 29 -7.41 3.62 1.87
C ASP A 29 -8.28 3.26 0.66
N ALA A 30 -9.18 2.29 0.82
CA ALA A 30 -10.03 1.82 -0.27
C ALA A 30 -11.00 2.90 -0.79
N ALA A 31 -11.49 3.79 0.07
CA ALA A 31 -12.39 4.88 -0.35
C ALA A 31 -11.65 5.90 -1.23
N LYS A 32 -10.42 6.24 -0.87
CA LYS A 32 -9.54 7.09 -1.70
C LYS A 32 -9.14 6.37 -2.98
N GLY A 33 -8.90 5.07 -2.91
CA GLY A 33 -8.63 4.23 -4.07
C GLY A 33 -9.79 4.21 -5.05
N LYS A 34 -11.02 4.12 -4.54
CA LYS A 34 -12.23 4.21 -5.38
C LYS A 34 -12.29 5.52 -6.16
N ALA A 35 -12.05 6.64 -5.49
CA ALA A 35 -12.04 7.95 -6.14
C ALA A 35 -10.94 8.02 -7.22
N LYS A 36 -9.75 7.50 -6.94
CA LYS A 36 -8.63 7.47 -7.88
C LYS A 36 -8.86 6.51 -9.06
N SER A 37 -9.64 5.47 -8.88
CA SER A 37 -9.88 4.42 -9.87
C SER A 37 -10.74 4.85 -11.06
N MET A 38 -11.29 6.06 -11.06
CA MET A 38 -12.15 6.56 -12.14
C MET A 38 -11.47 6.47 -13.51
N ILE A 39 -10.19 6.77 -13.58
CA ILE A 39 -9.37 6.63 -14.80
C ILE A 39 -9.23 5.17 -15.22
N CYS A 40 -9.08 4.27 -14.27
CA CYS A 40 -8.85 2.84 -14.50
C CYS A 40 -10.12 2.14 -14.98
N ALA A 41 -11.28 2.63 -14.56
CA ALA A 41 -12.58 2.02 -14.78
C ALA A 41 -12.97 1.94 -16.25
N SER A 42 -12.49 2.85 -17.09
CA SER A 42 -12.79 2.83 -18.53
C SER A 42 -12.34 1.54 -19.23
N CYS A 43 -11.30 0.89 -18.73
CA CYS A 43 -10.79 -0.38 -19.25
C CYS A 43 -11.05 -1.54 -18.27
N HIS A 44 -10.77 -1.32 -16.99
CA HIS A 44 -10.86 -2.38 -15.98
C HIS A 44 -12.25 -2.52 -15.34
N GLY A 45 -13.20 -1.67 -15.72
CA GLY A 45 -14.58 -1.70 -15.24
C GLY A 45 -14.77 -0.99 -13.88
N LYS A 46 -15.99 -0.49 -13.66
CA LYS A 46 -16.35 0.17 -12.38
C LYS A 46 -16.27 -0.77 -11.20
N ASP A 47 -16.50 -2.06 -11.44
CA ASP A 47 -16.44 -3.11 -10.41
C ASP A 47 -15.14 -3.90 -10.48
N GLY A 48 -14.13 -3.39 -11.19
CA GLY A 48 -12.86 -4.09 -11.37
C GLY A 48 -12.93 -5.31 -12.29
N VAL A 49 -13.96 -5.38 -13.13
CA VAL A 49 -14.13 -6.43 -14.15
C VAL A 49 -13.90 -5.81 -15.52
N GLY A 50 -12.90 -6.29 -16.24
CA GLY A 50 -12.50 -5.74 -17.54
C GLY A 50 -13.68 -5.65 -18.51
N VAL A 51 -13.79 -4.50 -19.20
CA VAL A 51 -14.89 -4.25 -20.13
C VAL A 51 -14.74 -4.98 -21.46
N LEU A 52 -13.54 -5.46 -21.76
CA LEU A 52 -13.21 -6.31 -22.90
C LEU A 52 -12.42 -7.53 -22.44
N PRO A 53 -12.45 -8.65 -23.19
CA PRO A 53 -11.72 -9.86 -22.82
C PRO A 53 -10.19 -9.68 -22.66
N THR A 54 -9.62 -8.67 -23.33
CA THR A 54 -8.18 -8.36 -23.27
C THR A 54 -7.79 -7.50 -22.09
N TYR A 55 -8.76 -6.92 -21.39
CA TYR A 55 -8.50 -6.11 -20.20
C TYR A 55 -8.65 -6.97 -18.95
N PRO A 56 -7.60 -7.09 -18.13
CA PRO A 56 -7.68 -7.98 -16.98
C PRO A 56 -8.63 -7.47 -15.91
N ASN A 57 -9.28 -8.41 -15.23
CA ASN A 57 -10.03 -8.12 -14.02
C ASN A 57 -9.06 -7.75 -12.90
N LEU A 58 -9.42 -6.74 -12.11
CA LEU A 58 -8.67 -6.31 -10.93
C LEU A 58 -9.43 -6.62 -9.63
N ALA A 59 -10.73 -6.89 -9.72
CA ALA A 59 -11.57 -7.18 -8.56
C ALA A 59 -11.07 -8.39 -7.79
N GLY A 60 -10.90 -8.22 -6.47
CA GLY A 60 -10.43 -9.26 -5.58
C GLY A 60 -8.94 -9.61 -5.69
N GLN A 61 -8.17 -8.86 -6.48
CA GLN A 61 -6.74 -9.06 -6.60
C GLN A 61 -6.04 -8.71 -5.29
N LYS A 62 -5.07 -9.51 -4.87
CA LYS A 62 -4.28 -9.23 -3.67
C LYS A 62 -3.63 -7.85 -3.76
N ALA A 63 -3.82 -7.03 -2.72
CA ALA A 63 -3.29 -5.67 -2.69
C ALA A 63 -1.78 -5.63 -2.90
N ALA A 64 -1.03 -6.53 -2.28
CA ALA A 64 0.42 -6.60 -2.46
C ALA A 64 0.82 -6.84 -3.92
N TYR A 65 0.06 -7.65 -4.66
CA TYR A 65 0.33 -7.90 -6.07
C TYR A 65 0.01 -6.68 -6.92
N THR A 66 -1.13 -6.03 -6.70
CA THR A 66 -1.51 -4.81 -7.41
C THR A 66 -0.47 -3.70 -7.18
N GLU A 67 -0.05 -3.51 -5.93
CA GLU A 67 1.01 -2.57 -5.59
C GLU A 67 2.29 -2.85 -6.39
N MET A 68 2.74 -4.09 -6.36
CA MET A 68 3.97 -4.50 -7.07
C MET A 68 3.86 -4.22 -8.57
N GLN A 69 2.72 -4.52 -9.19
CA GLN A 69 2.54 -4.32 -10.62
C GLN A 69 2.43 -2.85 -11.01
N LEU A 70 1.69 -2.04 -10.25
CA LEU A 70 1.60 -0.61 -10.52
C LEU A 70 2.96 0.09 -10.38
N ARG A 71 3.73 -0.26 -9.37
CA ARG A 71 5.11 0.23 -9.22
C ARG A 71 5.99 -0.19 -10.39
N ALA A 72 5.87 -1.45 -10.83
CA ALA A 72 6.65 -1.96 -11.95
C ALA A 72 6.33 -1.22 -13.25
N PHE A 73 5.07 -0.94 -13.54
CA PHE A 73 4.68 -0.11 -14.69
C PHE A 73 5.18 1.33 -14.57
N ARG A 74 5.01 1.94 -13.40
CA ARG A 74 5.43 3.32 -13.17
C ARG A 74 6.94 3.51 -13.29
N ASP A 75 7.71 2.57 -12.73
CA ASP A 75 9.16 2.69 -12.56
C ASP A 75 9.96 1.98 -13.68
N GLY A 76 9.27 1.36 -14.63
CA GLY A 76 9.87 0.83 -15.86
C GLY A 76 10.31 -0.63 -15.82
N GLN A 77 10.04 -1.39 -14.74
CA GLN A 77 10.35 -2.83 -14.66
C GLN A 77 9.36 -3.68 -15.46
N ARG A 78 8.15 -3.18 -15.69
CA ARG A 78 7.17 -3.77 -16.57
C ARG A 78 6.72 -2.74 -17.59
N LYS A 79 6.83 -3.08 -18.89
CA LYS A 79 6.51 -2.16 -19.97
C LYS A 79 5.21 -2.55 -20.65
N ASN A 80 4.32 -1.59 -20.80
CA ASN A 80 3.09 -1.73 -21.55
C ASN A 80 2.71 -0.37 -22.14
N MET A 81 2.28 -0.35 -23.40
CA MET A 81 1.99 0.90 -24.11
C MET A 81 0.87 1.72 -23.46
N VAL A 82 -0.05 1.08 -22.75
CA VAL A 82 -1.17 1.73 -22.07
C VAL A 82 -0.88 1.90 -20.58
N MET A 83 -0.52 0.82 -19.89
CA MET A 83 -0.39 0.85 -18.44
C MET A 83 0.82 1.65 -17.95
N THR A 84 1.91 1.66 -18.68
CA THR A 84 3.08 2.45 -18.27
C THR A 84 2.75 3.95 -18.16
N PRO A 85 2.18 4.61 -19.19
CA PRO A 85 1.79 6.01 -19.04
C PRO A 85 0.66 6.22 -18.03
N MET A 86 -0.24 5.25 -17.85
CA MET A 86 -1.32 5.34 -16.86
C MET A 86 -0.80 5.30 -15.41
N ALA A 87 0.23 4.51 -15.15
CA ALA A 87 0.83 4.38 -13.81
C ALA A 87 1.80 5.52 -13.47
N LYS A 88 2.40 6.15 -14.46
CA LYS A 88 3.42 7.20 -14.27
C LYS A 88 3.04 8.30 -13.29
N PRO A 89 1.84 8.90 -13.34
CA PRO A 89 1.47 9.99 -12.45
C PRO A 89 1.08 9.54 -11.03
N LEU A 90 1.05 8.24 -10.75
CA LEU A 90 0.62 7.73 -9.45
C LEU A 90 1.70 7.94 -8.38
N SER A 91 1.31 8.51 -7.24
CA SER A 91 2.15 8.52 -6.05
C SER A 91 2.19 7.12 -5.40
N ASP A 92 3.12 6.90 -4.48
CA ASP A 92 3.15 5.68 -3.68
C ASP A 92 1.83 5.48 -2.93
N GLN A 93 1.27 6.55 -2.38
CA GLN A 93 0.00 6.47 -1.66
C GLN A 93 -1.17 6.17 -2.60
N ASP A 94 -1.20 6.74 -3.80
CA ASP A 94 -2.21 6.41 -4.81
C ASP A 94 -2.20 4.91 -5.13
N ILE A 95 -1.02 4.34 -5.28
CA ILE A 95 -0.85 2.90 -5.57
C ILE A 95 -1.38 2.06 -4.42
N LEU A 96 -1.05 2.40 -3.17
CA LEU A 96 -1.57 1.70 -2.00
C LEU A 96 -3.09 1.80 -1.90
N ASN A 97 -3.65 2.97 -2.15
CA ASN A 97 -5.09 3.20 -2.11
C ASN A 97 -5.82 2.40 -3.20
N LEU A 98 -5.32 2.42 -4.43
CA LEU A 98 -5.86 1.63 -5.53
C LEU A 98 -5.80 0.13 -5.24
N ALA A 99 -4.67 -0.34 -4.71
CA ALA A 99 -4.49 -1.73 -4.34
C ALA A 99 -5.51 -2.18 -3.28
N ALA A 100 -5.73 -1.37 -2.24
CA ALA A 100 -6.73 -1.63 -1.21
C ALA A 100 -8.16 -1.64 -1.78
N TYR A 101 -8.46 -0.73 -2.69
CA TYR A 101 -9.78 -0.66 -3.32
C TYR A 101 -10.09 -1.92 -4.12
N TYR A 102 -9.21 -2.31 -5.04
CA TYR A 102 -9.46 -3.48 -5.88
C TYR A 102 -9.51 -4.78 -5.09
N GLU A 103 -8.68 -4.93 -4.05
CA GLU A 103 -8.77 -6.10 -3.17
C GLU A 103 -10.13 -6.17 -2.46
N SER A 104 -10.72 -5.04 -2.12
CA SER A 104 -12.02 -4.97 -1.44
C SER A 104 -13.21 -5.37 -2.33
N LEU A 105 -13.04 -5.39 -3.63
CA LEU A 105 -14.10 -5.75 -4.57
C LEU A 105 -14.25 -7.28 -4.67
N PRO A 106 -15.50 -7.78 -4.76
CA PRO A 106 -15.70 -9.21 -4.92
C PRO A 106 -15.14 -9.68 -6.27
N ALA A 107 -14.30 -10.72 -6.22
CA ALA A 107 -13.78 -11.33 -7.42
C ALA A 107 -14.92 -11.94 -8.24
N LYS A 108 -14.89 -11.71 -9.56
CA LYS A 108 -15.82 -12.38 -10.46
C LYS A 108 -15.32 -13.81 -10.71
N LYS A 109 -16.20 -14.77 -10.46
CA LYS A 109 -15.98 -16.18 -10.80
C LYS A 109 -16.21 -16.42 -12.29
#